data_5baf9709bd6b642b65a77c394577b2f7
#
_entry.id   5baf9709bd6b642b65a77c394577b2f7
#
_cell.length_a   1.000
_cell.length_b   1.000
_cell.length_c   1.000
_cell.angle_alpha   90.00
_cell.angle_beta   90.00
_cell.angle_gamma   90.00
#
_symmetry.space_group_name_H-M   'P 1'
#
loop_
_entity.id
_entity.type
_entity.pdbx_description
1 polymer ?
#
loop_
_entity_poly.entity_id
_entity_poly.type
_entity_poly.pdbx_seq_one_letter_code
_entity_poly.pdbx_strand_id
1 'polypeptide(L)'
;MPELTPNQREFIENSWKSRWDWILQTQNQVVNWIFAVHGGGIAGLLAYAASKNSSCSLRVGLAAFSLGLVLIVLFGVCMYYFETHYFSKFRADVDLLFSEKIDWLEFSKRDKERPNKYITCEYLAWSSGFCGLIGMIMAVVTIL
;
A
#
# COMPACT_ATOMS: atom_id res chain seq x y z
N MET A 1 -6.57 -20.82 -31.12
CA MET A 1 -6.16 -19.59 -30.39
C MET A 1 -6.90 -18.44 -31.03
N PRO A 2 -7.59 -17.60 -30.25
CA PRO A 2 -8.32 -16.48 -30.81
C PRO A 2 -7.37 -15.60 -31.62
N GLU A 3 -7.79 -15.17 -32.78
CA GLU A 3 -7.05 -14.20 -33.60
C GLU A 3 -7.13 -12.81 -32.94
N LEU A 4 -6.34 -12.63 -31.88
CA LEU A 4 -6.19 -11.31 -31.28
C LEU A 4 -5.40 -10.41 -32.22
N THR A 5 -5.89 -9.19 -32.42
CA THR A 5 -5.12 -8.17 -33.15
C THR A 5 -3.82 -7.83 -32.44
N PRO A 6 -2.78 -7.36 -33.15
CA PRO A 6 -1.52 -6.94 -32.50
C PRO A 6 -1.75 -5.96 -31.33
N ASN A 7 -2.64 -4.99 -31.49
CA ASN A 7 -2.98 -4.01 -30.45
C ASN A 7 -3.63 -4.65 -29.21
N GLN A 8 -4.41 -5.72 -29.37
CA GLN A 8 -5.04 -6.44 -28.25
C GLN A 8 -4.01 -7.26 -27.47
N ARG A 9 -3.04 -7.88 -28.16
CA ARG A 9 -1.93 -8.58 -27.51
C ARG A 9 -1.05 -7.62 -26.73
N GLU A 10 -0.67 -6.49 -27.35
CA GLU A 10 0.11 -5.45 -26.71
C GLU A 10 -0.60 -4.88 -25.48
N PHE A 11 -1.92 -4.67 -25.52
CA PHE A 11 -2.71 -4.23 -24.37
C PHE A 11 -2.61 -5.24 -23.21
N ILE A 12 -2.76 -6.55 -23.49
CA ILE A 12 -2.67 -7.58 -22.44
C ILE A 12 -1.27 -7.60 -21.83
N GLU A 13 -0.22 -7.58 -22.65
CA GLU A 13 1.18 -7.60 -22.19
C GLU A 13 1.51 -6.35 -21.36
N ASN A 14 1.16 -5.17 -21.83
CA ASN A 14 1.39 -3.91 -21.14
C ASN A 14 0.59 -3.83 -19.83
N SER A 15 -0.67 -4.27 -19.84
CA SER A 15 -1.49 -4.34 -18.64
C SER A 15 -0.95 -5.34 -17.61
N TRP A 16 -0.44 -6.48 -18.06
CA TRP A 16 0.20 -7.48 -17.22
C TRP A 16 1.45 -6.92 -16.55
N LYS A 17 2.36 -6.36 -17.37
CA LYS A 17 3.61 -5.78 -16.90
C LYS A 17 3.37 -4.60 -15.96
N SER A 18 2.50 -3.67 -16.33
CA SER A 18 2.18 -2.50 -15.54
C SER A 18 1.61 -2.86 -14.17
N ARG A 19 0.70 -3.84 -14.09
CA ARG A 19 0.11 -4.30 -12.81
C ARG A 19 1.15 -5.00 -11.95
N TRP A 20 2.02 -5.80 -12.55
CA TRP A 20 3.10 -6.47 -11.83
C TRP A 20 4.15 -5.49 -11.29
N ASP A 21 4.59 -4.55 -12.13
CA ASP A 21 5.54 -3.51 -11.74
C ASP A 21 4.96 -2.60 -10.65
N TRP A 22 3.66 -2.29 -10.72
CA TRP A 22 2.98 -1.50 -9.71
C TRP A 22 2.93 -2.21 -8.35
N ILE A 23 2.64 -3.51 -8.32
CA ILE A 23 2.69 -4.33 -7.10
C ILE A 23 4.09 -4.26 -6.45
N LEU A 24 5.14 -4.33 -7.26
CA LEU A 24 6.52 -4.36 -6.75
C LEU A 24 7.05 -2.99 -6.34
N GLN A 25 6.77 -1.94 -7.09
CA GLN A 25 7.39 -0.61 -6.87
C GLN A 25 6.65 0.23 -5.85
N THR A 26 5.34 0.34 -5.94
CA THR A 26 4.57 1.27 -5.11
C THR A 26 4.55 0.82 -3.65
N GLN A 27 4.44 -0.49 -3.41
CA GLN A 27 4.47 -1.02 -2.05
C GLN A 27 5.82 -0.77 -1.37
N ASN A 28 6.93 -0.96 -2.08
CA ASN A 28 8.25 -0.81 -1.47
C ASN A 28 8.58 0.63 -1.11
N GLN A 29 8.27 1.61 -1.96
CA GLN A 29 8.66 2.99 -1.70
C GLN A 29 7.87 3.64 -0.57
N VAL A 30 6.54 3.62 -0.65
CA VAL A 30 5.67 4.27 0.36
C VAL A 30 5.83 3.61 1.72
N VAL A 31 5.83 2.27 1.75
CA VAL A 31 6.02 1.51 3.00
C VAL A 31 7.38 1.81 3.61
N ASN A 32 8.46 1.82 2.83
CA ASN A 32 9.81 2.08 3.34
C ASN A 32 9.94 3.50 3.92
N TRP A 33 9.39 4.52 3.26
CA TRP A 33 9.41 5.89 3.78
C TRP A 33 8.67 6.02 5.11
N ILE A 34 7.48 5.43 5.23
CA ILE A 34 6.69 5.50 6.45
C ILE A 34 7.33 4.66 7.55
N PHE A 35 7.92 3.50 7.23
CA PHE A 35 8.73 2.73 8.17
C PHE A 35 9.93 3.55 8.70
N ALA A 36 10.62 4.27 7.83
CA ALA A 36 11.74 5.12 8.23
C ALA A 36 11.31 6.24 9.18
N VAL A 37 10.17 6.90 8.92
CA VAL A 37 9.63 7.96 9.79
C VAL A 37 9.22 7.41 11.16
N HIS A 38 8.42 6.35 11.20
CA HIS A 38 7.96 5.79 12.46
C HIS A 38 9.09 5.11 13.26
N GLY A 39 9.92 4.31 12.59
CA GLY A 39 11.05 3.63 13.21
C GLY A 39 12.10 4.62 13.72
N GLY A 40 12.43 5.64 12.92
CA GLY A 40 13.31 6.73 13.30
C GLY A 40 12.77 7.54 14.48
N GLY A 41 11.47 7.84 14.46
CA GLY A 41 10.80 8.53 15.56
C GLY A 41 10.84 7.75 16.87
N ILE A 42 10.55 6.46 16.83
CA ILE A 42 10.66 5.57 18.02
C ILE A 42 12.11 5.53 18.53
N ALA A 43 13.07 5.29 17.65
CA ALA A 43 14.47 5.20 18.05
C ALA A 43 14.98 6.52 18.66
N GLY A 44 14.62 7.67 18.05
CA GLY A 44 14.98 8.99 18.58
C GLY A 44 14.38 9.26 19.95
N LEU A 45 13.09 8.97 20.16
CA LEU A 45 12.44 9.15 21.45
C LEU A 45 12.96 8.18 22.53
N LEU A 46 13.31 6.96 22.17
CA LEU A 46 13.93 6.00 23.10
C LEU A 46 15.34 6.45 23.51
N ALA A 47 16.15 6.95 22.58
CA ALA A 47 17.46 7.52 22.88
C ALA A 47 17.36 8.73 23.82
N TYR A 48 16.36 9.59 23.60
CA TYR A 48 16.09 10.71 24.50
C TYR A 48 15.64 10.25 25.88
N ALA A 49 14.75 9.25 25.96
CA ALA A 49 14.27 8.67 27.22
C ALA A 49 15.41 8.06 28.07
N ALA A 50 16.40 7.51 27.41
CA ALA A 50 17.59 6.96 28.13
C ALA A 50 18.44 8.04 28.79
N SER A 51 18.37 9.29 28.33
CA SER A 51 19.16 10.43 28.86
C SER A 51 18.41 11.29 29.86
N LYS A 52 17.07 11.22 29.93
CA LYS A 52 16.22 12.08 30.77
C LYS A 52 15.02 11.31 31.32
N ASN A 53 14.42 11.85 32.40
CA ASN A 53 13.19 11.26 32.96
C ASN A 53 12.03 11.28 31.96
N SER A 54 11.24 10.21 31.96
CA SER A 54 10.09 10.03 31.06
C SER A 54 9.00 11.08 31.33
N SER A 55 8.77 11.97 30.38
CA SER A 55 7.64 12.91 30.39
C SER A 55 6.36 12.26 29.83
N CYS A 56 5.20 12.87 30.10
CA CYS A 56 3.92 12.44 29.51
C CYS A 56 3.95 12.57 27.99
N SER A 57 4.52 13.67 27.45
CA SER A 57 4.66 13.92 26.01
C SER A 57 5.51 12.85 25.31
N LEU A 58 6.58 12.36 25.97
CA LEU A 58 7.40 11.27 25.50
C LEU A 58 6.59 9.97 25.29
N ARG A 59 5.78 9.61 26.29
CA ARG A 59 4.94 8.39 26.22
C ARG A 59 3.89 8.49 25.10
N VAL A 60 3.25 9.64 24.94
CA VAL A 60 2.28 9.89 23.87
C VAL A 60 2.96 9.84 22.51
N GLY A 61 4.14 10.45 22.35
CA GLY A 61 4.92 10.38 21.12
C GLY A 61 5.30 8.96 20.72
N LEU A 62 5.80 8.16 21.67
CA LEU A 62 6.12 6.75 21.45
C LEU A 62 4.88 5.93 21.05
N ALA A 63 3.76 6.13 21.75
CA ALA A 63 2.51 5.44 21.43
C ALA A 63 1.99 5.80 20.02
N ALA A 64 2.06 7.09 19.65
CA ALA A 64 1.65 7.56 18.34
C ALA A 64 2.50 6.94 17.21
N PHE A 65 3.82 6.96 17.32
CA PHE A 65 4.70 6.33 16.32
C PHE A 65 4.50 4.81 16.25
N SER A 66 4.32 4.13 17.41
CA SER A 66 4.07 2.69 17.44
C SER A 66 2.75 2.33 16.78
N LEU A 67 1.67 3.10 17.04
CA LEU A 67 0.38 2.92 16.40
C LEU A 67 0.48 3.15 14.87
N GLY A 68 1.18 4.21 14.45
CA GLY A 68 1.42 4.49 13.05
C GLY A 68 2.16 3.35 12.35
N LEU A 69 3.14 2.74 13.02
CA LEU A 69 3.86 1.57 12.50
C LEU A 69 2.92 0.36 12.29
N VAL A 70 2.04 0.08 13.24
CA VAL A 70 1.04 -1.00 13.11
C VAL A 70 0.09 -0.72 11.94
N LEU A 71 -0.40 0.52 11.80
CA LEU A 71 -1.31 0.89 10.72
C LEU A 71 -0.67 0.74 9.34
N ILE A 72 0.63 1.05 9.18
CA ILE A 72 1.30 0.89 7.88
C ILE A 72 1.54 -0.58 7.55
N VAL A 73 1.80 -1.44 8.55
CA VAL A 73 1.87 -2.89 8.32
C VAL A 73 0.52 -3.42 7.85
N LEU A 74 -0.57 -3.01 8.50
CA LEU A 74 -1.93 -3.39 8.08
C LEU A 74 -2.26 -2.87 6.68
N PHE A 75 -1.87 -1.64 6.35
CA PHE A 75 -1.99 -1.11 5.00
C PHE A 75 -1.27 -1.99 3.97
N GLY A 76 0.01 -2.35 4.24
CA GLY A 76 0.80 -3.20 3.35
C GLY A 76 0.15 -4.57 3.11
N VAL A 77 -0.35 -5.20 4.18
CA VAL A 77 -1.07 -6.49 4.10
C VAL A 77 -2.37 -6.35 3.29
N CYS A 78 -3.16 -5.31 3.55
CA CYS A 78 -4.39 -5.05 2.80
C CYS A 78 -4.11 -4.82 1.32
N MET A 79 -3.13 -3.97 0.98
CA MET A 79 -2.75 -3.69 -0.41
C MET A 79 -2.28 -4.96 -1.11
N TYR A 80 -1.40 -5.75 -0.49
CA TYR A 80 -0.94 -7.02 -1.05
C TYR A 80 -2.10 -7.98 -1.35
N TYR A 81 -3.05 -8.11 -0.40
CA TYR A 81 -4.21 -8.97 -0.57
C TYR A 81 -5.10 -8.50 -1.74
N PHE A 82 -5.42 -7.21 -1.80
CA PHE A 82 -6.26 -6.66 -2.87
C PHE A 82 -5.59 -6.80 -4.23
N GLU A 83 -4.32 -6.41 -4.36
CA GLU A 83 -3.57 -6.49 -5.62
C GLU A 83 -3.48 -7.94 -6.12
N THR A 84 -3.12 -8.87 -5.26
CA THR A 84 -3.03 -10.29 -5.61
C THR A 84 -4.40 -10.83 -6.06
N HIS A 85 -5.48 -10.42 -5.39
CA HIS A 85 -6.83 -10.83 -5.76
C HIS A 85 -7.26 -10.27 -7.12
N TYR A 86 -6.99 -8.97 -7.38
CA TYR A 86 -7.30 -8.35 -8.66
C TYR A 86 -6.47 -8.92 -9.80
N PHE A 87 -5.19 -9.14 -9.57
CA PHE A 87 -4.31 -9.76 -10.55
C PHE A 87 -4.75 -11.20 -10.87
N SER A 88 -5.14 -11.97 -9.86
CA SER A 88 -5.69 -13.33 -10.05
C SER A 88 -6.96 -13.33 -10.91
N LYS A 89 -7.88 -12.37 -10.70
CA LYS A 89 -9.07 -12.21 -11.55
C LYS A 89 -8.71 -11.81 -12.98
N PHE A 90 -7.78 -10.87 -13.16
CA PHE A 90 -7.30 -10.49 -14.48
C PHE A 90 -6.72 -11.69 -15.22
N ARG A 91 -5.89 -12.48 -14.55
CA ARG A 91 -5.32 -13.71 -15.11
C ARG A 91 -6.39 -14.71 -15.53
N ALA A 92 -7.39 -14.92 -14.69
CA ALA A 92 -8.51 -15.80 -15.00
C ALA A 92 -9.30 -15.33 -16.24
N ASP A 93 -9.54 -14.01 -16.39
CA ASP A 93 -10.22 -13.46 -17.56
C ASP A 93 -9.35 -13.57 -18.83
N VAL A 94 -8.03 -13.41 -18.71
CA VAL A 94 -7.09 -13.67 -19.82
C VAL A 94 -7.15 -15.15 -20.25
N ASP A 95 -7.15 -16.08 -19.30
CA ASP A 95 -7.27 -17.52 -19.58
C ASP A 95 -8.61 -17.86 -20.25
N LEU A 96 -9.71 -17.21 -19.86
CA LEU A 96 -11.01 -17.35 -20.52
C LEU A 96 -11.00 -16.81 -21.94
N LEU A 97 -10.34 -15.68 -22.18
CA LEU A 97 -10.19 -15.08 -23.50
C LEU A 97 -9.37 -16.01 -24.42
N PHE A 98 -8.21 -16.53 -23.95
CA PHE A 98 -7.38 -17.45 -24.73
C PHE A 98 -8.04 -18.80 -24.99
N SER A 99 -8.95 -19.24 -24.10
CA SER A 99 -9.75 -20.47 -24.30
C SER A 99 -11.02 -20.24 -25.13
N GLU A 100 -11.20 -19.04 -25.72
CA GLU A 100 -12.36 -18.66 -26.57
C GLU A 100 -13.72 -18.75 -25.84
N LYS A 101 -13.71 -18.70 -24.50
CA LYS A 101 -14.92 -18.72 -23.68
C LYS A 101 -15.57 -17.35 -23.53
N ILE A 102 -14.80 -16.29 -23.72
CA ILE A 102 -15.27 -14.90 -23.75
C ILE A 102 -14.64 -14.21 -24.95
N ASP A 103 -15.32 -13.19 -25.48
CA ASP A 103 -14.80 -12.35 -26.53
C ASP A 103 -14.01 -11.14 -25.97
N TRP A 104 -13.36 -10.40 -26.86
CA TRP A 104 -12.61 -9.19 -26.48
C TRP A 104 -13.50 -8.11 -25.85
N LEU A 105 -14.74 -7.97 -26.31
CA LEU A 105 -15.66 -6.95 -25.80
C LEU A 105 -16.02 -7.24 -24.35
N GLU A 106 -16.34 -8.49 -24.05
CA GLU A 106 -16.65 -8.93 -22.67
C GLU A 106 -15.43 -8.84 -21.76
N PHE A 107 -14.25 -9.26 -22.24
CA PHE A 107 -13.01 -9.08 -21.51
C PHE A 107 -12.75 -7.63 -21.12
N SER A 108 -12.84 -6.70 -22.12
CA SER A 108 -12.63 -5.27 -21.90
C SER A 108 -13.66 -4.68 -20.94
N LYS A 109 -14.92 -5.14 -20.98
CA LYS A 109 -15.97 -4.73 -20.06
C LYS A 109 -15.64 -5.16 -18.64
N ARG A 110 -15.30 -6.44 -18.44
CA ARG A 110 -14.92 -6.98 -17.12
C ARG A 110 -13.71 -6.27 -16.53
N ASP A 111 -12.73 -5.91 -17.36
CA ASP A 111 -11.55 -5.18 -16.90
C ASP A 111 -11.87 -3.75 -16.45
N LYS A 112 -12.76 -3.03 -17.15
CA LYS A 112 -13.20 -1.68 -16.80
C LYS A 112 -14.13 -1.64 -15.56
N GLU A 113 -14.98 -2.66 -15.42
CA GLU A 113 -15.95 -2.75 -14.31
C GLU A 113 -15.31 -3.23 -12.99
N ARG A 114 -14.00 -3.57 -12.98
CA ARG A 114 -13.31 -3.95 -11.76
C ARG A 114 -13.30 -2.79 -10.77
N PRO A 115 -13.96 -2.92 -9.62
CA PRO A 115 -14.06 -1.83 -8.67
C PRO A 115 -12.68 -1.50 -8.10
N ASN A 116 -12.30 -0.24 -8.19
CA ASN A 116 -11.10 0.29 -7.53
C ASN A 116 -11.42 0.47 -6.04
N LYS A 117 -11.41 -0.62 -5.26
CA LYS A 117 -11.78 -0.61 -3.83
C LYS A 117 -10.60 -0.34 -2.91
N TYR A 118 -9.71 0.59 -3.29
CA TYR A 118 -8.57 0.99 -2.44
C TYR A 118 -8.96 1.89 -1.27
N ILE A 119 -10.23 2.33 -1.18
CA ILE A 119 -10.69 3.30 -0.17
C ILE A 119 -10.29 2.89 1.25
N THR A 120 -10.47 1.61 1.61
CA THR A 120 -10.09 1.12 2.95
C THR A 120 -8.58 1.20 3.19
N CYS A 121 -7.77 0.89 2.17
CA CYS A 121 -6.32 0.99 2.26
C CYS A 121 -5.87 2.45 2.37
N GLU A 122 -6.50 3.37 1.64
CA GLU A 122 -6.23 4.81 1.72
C GLU A 122 -6.46 5.34 3.14
N TYR A 123 -7.55 4.95 3.80
CA TYR A 123 -7.79 5.34 5.19
C TYR A 123 -6.72 4.86 6.16
N LEU A 124 -6.20 3.64 5.98
CA LEU A 124 -5.10 3.13 6.79
C LEU A 124 -3.82 3.94 6.59
N ALA A 125 -3.49 4.28 5.33
CA ALA A 125 -2.33 5.10 5.00
C ALA A 125 -2.44 6.51 5.60
N TRP A 126 -3.58 7.18 5.43
CA TRP A 126 -3.84 8.51 6.00
C TRP A 126 -3.78 8.49 7.53
N SER A 127 -4.39 7.49 8.16
CA SER A 127 -4.37 7.33 9.62
C SER A 127 -2.95 7.12 10.15
N SER A 128 -2.14 6.32 9.47
CA SER A 128 -0.72 6.15 9.81
C SER A 128 0.05 7.46 9.69
N GLY A 129 -0.13 8.21 8.60
CA GLY A 129 0.48 9.53 8.40
C GLY A 129 0.11 10.51 9.52
N PHE A 130 -1.15 10.53 9.93
CA PHE A 130 -1.64 11.37 11.03
C PHE A 130 -0.99 11.00 12.38
N CYS A 131 -0.85 9.71 12.67
CA CYS A 131 -0.11 9.23 13.85
C CYS A 131 1.35 9.70 13.82
N GLY A 132 2.00 9.68 12.66
CA GLY A 132 3.36 10.19 12.48
C GLY A 132 3.49 11.69 12.79
N LEU A 133 2.53 12.50 12.32
CA LEU A 133 2.48 13.94 12.63
C LEU A 133 2.30 14.21 14.13
N ILE A 134 1.40 13.50 14.79
CA ILE A 134 1.22 13.60 16.25
C ILE A 134 2.53 13.22 16.96
N GLY A 135 3.17 12.12 16.55
CA GLY A 135 4.44 11.69 17.12
C GLY A 135 5.54 12.73 16.98
N MET A 136 5.65 13.39 15.82
CA MET A 136 6.62 14.47 15.59
C MET A 136 6.33 15.69 16.47
N ILE A 137 5.09 16.13 16.57
CA ILE A 137 4.71 17.27 17.44
C ILE A 137 5.09 16.96 18.90
N MET A 138 4.74 15.75 19.38
CA MET A 138 5.07 15.35 20.75
C MET A 138 6.58 15.19 21.00
N ALA A 139 7.34 14.79 19.98
CA ALA A 139 8.80 14.76 20.06
C ALA A 139 9.38 16.18 20.24
N VAL A 140 8.91 17.15 19.45
CA VAL A 140 9.32 18.56 19.58
C VAL A 140 8.97 19.12 20.97
N VAL A 141 7.73 18.91 21.44
CA VAL A 141 7.29 19.36 22.80
C VAL A 141 8.09 18.69 23.92
N THR A 142 8.63 17.50 23.69
CA THR A 142 9.45 16.79 24.68
C THR A 142 10.87 17.36 24.77
N ILE A 143 11.40 17.90 23.67
CA ILE A 143 12.78 18.44 23.59
C ILE A 143 12.84 19.89 24.05
N LEU A 144 11.78 20.67 23.83
CA LEU A 144 11.64 22.07 24.30
C LEU A 144 11.34 22.14 25.80
#